data_9501c296c91f5924a9fb49c68341b6f9
#
_entry.id   9501c296c91f5924a9fb49c68341b6f9
#
_cell.length_a   1.000
_cell.length_b   1.000
_cell.length_c   1.000
_cell.angle_alpha   90.00
_cell.angle_beta   90.00
_cell.angle_gamma   90.00
#
_symmetry.space_group_name_H-M   'P 1'
#
loop_
_entity.id
_entity.type
_entity.pdbx_description
1 polymer ?
#
loop_
_entity_poly.entity_id
_entity_poly.type
_entity_poly.pdbx_seq_one_letter_code
_entity_poly.pdbx_strand_id
1 'polypeptide(L)'
;MNQRQIILDTETTGFEHSRADNPDRMIEFAGLEMVNRQFTQNDLHLYIHPERDIPAEATAVHGITLDDLADKPVFADVAQQIFDFLKGAELIIHNAKFDVGFLNAEFARVGLPNIDSVCTVVDTLEMARKRYPGQKNSLDALCTRLGVDRSRRVLHGALIDCELLGGVYLAMTRGQFSLDDAFAADSAVSAGNAAKGAPAAPLSAGKLKVQAASEEECAAHENYLDGLDKAAGGRCIYRQSDNPN
;
A
#
# COMPACT_ATOMS: atom_id res chain seq x y z
N MET A 1 9.01 -13.20 -7.48
CA MET A 1 10.11 -12.51 -6.75
C MET A 1 9.48 -11.79 -5.57
N ASN A 2 10.01 -11.95 -4.36
CA ASN A 2 9.51 -11.20 -3.20
C ASN A 2 9.79 -9.71 -3.43
N GLN A 3 8.77 -8.94 -3.75
CA GLN A 3 8.92 -7.51 -3.96
C GLN A 3 9.03 -6.83 -2.60
N ARG A 4 10.17 -6.18 -2.35
CA ARG A 4 10.41 -5.38 -1.16
C ARG A 4 9.75 -4.02 -1.37
N GLN A 5 8.81 -3.66 -0.51
CA GLN A 5 8.09 -2.41 -0.54
C GLN A 5 8.41 -1.60 0.72
N ILE A 6 8.41 -0.30 0.61
CA ILE A 6 8.56 0.62 1.75
C ILE A 6 7.41 1.61 1.69
N ILE A 7 6.59 1.61 2.73
CA ILE A 7 5.61 2.66 2.97
C ILE A 7 6.35 3.84 3.55
N LEU A 8 6.28 5.00 2.89
CA LEU A 8 7.11 6.15 3.23
C LEU A 8 6.25 7.40 3.40
N ASP A 9 6.61 8.20 4.38
CA ASP A 9 6.08 9.55 4.61
C ASP A 9 7.14 10.44 5.25
N THR A 10 7.02 11.76 5.08
CA THR A 10 7.96 12.75 5.59
C THR A 10 7.26 13.99 6.13
N GLU A 11 7.78 14.57 7.23
CA GLU A 11 7.41 15.91 7.67
C GLU A 11 8.51 16.91 7.33
N THR A 12 8.12 18.15 7.06
CA THR A 12 9.01 19.17 6.53
C THR A 12 8.73 20.54 7.14
N THR A 13 9.66 21.48 6.99
CA THR A 13 9.48 22.88 7.45
C THR A 13 8.52 23.69 6.57
N GLY A 14 8.03 23.11 5.47
CA GLY A 14 7.12 23.77 4.51
C GLY A 14 7.03 22.99 3.20
N PHE A 15 6.69 23.67 2.10
CA PHE A 15 6.35 23.00 0.83
C PHE A 15 7.40 23.22 -0.29
N GLU A 16 8.38 24.08 -0.08
CA GLU A 16 9.24 24.63 -1.14
C GLU A 16 10.69 24.14 -1.02
N HIS A 17 10.92 22.84 -1.29
CA HIS A 17 12.26 22.24 -1.28
C HIS A 17 13.22 22.80 -2.33
N SER A 18 12.70 23.40 -3.42
CA SER A 18 13.47 23.89 -4.57
C SER A 18 13.73 25.40 -4.55
N ARG A 19 13.31 26.11 -3.50
CA ARG A 19 13.57 27.55 -3.36
C ARG A 19 15.07 27.84 -3.35
N ALA A 20 15.53 28.81 -4.14
CA ALA A 20 16.95 29.17 -4.23
C ALA A 20 17.49 29.71 -2.90
N ASP A 21 16.70 30.58 -2.27
CA ASP A 21 17.03 31.18 -0.98
C ASP A 21 16.25 30.48 0.13
N ASN A 22 16.94 29.85 1.07
CA ASN A 22 16.39 29.22 2.25
C ASN A 22 15.26 28.20 1.95
N PRO A 23 15.55 27.12 1.21
CA PRO A 23 14.57 26.08 0.89
C PRO A 23 14.07 25.37 2.15
N ASP A 24 12.85 24.85 2.07
CA ASP A 24 12.32 24.01 3.14
C ASP A 24 13.11 22.71 3.26
N ARG A 25 13.14 22.17 4.48
CA ARG A 25 13.97 21.03 4.86
C ARG A 25 13.10 19.91 5.44
N MET A 26 13.57 18.69 5.32
CA MET A 26 12.98 17.53 5.98
C MET A 26 13.31 17.54 7.48
N ILE A 27 12.31 17.23 8.31
CA ILE A 27 12.45 17.20 9.78
C ILE A 27 12.07 15.85 10.39
N GLU A 28 11.30 15.04 9.69
CA GLU A 28 10.98 13.68 10.09
C GLU A 28 10.95 12.80 8.83
N PHE A 29 11.50 11.61 8.94
CA PHE A 29 11.45 10.56 7.93
C PHE A 29 10.95 9.28 8.57
N ALA A 30 9.94 8.65 7.97
CA ALA A 30 9.52 7.31 8.34
C ALA A 30 9.43 6.41 7.11
N GLY A 31 9.89 5.19 7.27
CA GLY A 31 9.77 4.13 6.27
C GLY A 31 9.47 2.80 6.95
N LEU A 32 8.36 2.17 6.59
CA LEU A 32 7.94 0.85 7.08
C LEU A 32 8.13 -0.18 5.97
N GLU A 33 8.98 -1.17 6.22
CA GLU A 33 9.23 -2.22 5.24
C GLU A 33 8.08 -3.22 5.20
N MET A 34 7.68 -3.59 3.99
CA MET A 34 6.69 -4.62 3.72
C MET A 34 7.23 -5.60 2.68
N VAL A 35 7.10 -6.90 2.97
CA VAL A 35 7.44 -7.99 2.04
C VAL A 35 6.24 -8.93 1.94
N ASN A 36 5.83 -9.25 0.72
CA ASN A 36 4.65 -10.09 0.47
C ASN A 36 3.39 -9.60 1.22
N ARG A 37 3.17 -8.28 1.25
CA ARG A 37 2.02 -7.63 1.91
C ARG A 37 1.99 -7.79 3.44
N GLN A 38 3.10 -8.13 4.04
CA GLN A 38 3.26 -8.21 5.49
C GLN A 38 4.35 -7.24 5.94
N PHE A 39 4.04 -6.40 6.92
CA PHE A 39 5.05 -5.56 7.54
C PHE A 39 6.12 -6.43 8.18
N THR A 40 7.35 -6.01 8.01
CA THR A 40 8.51 -6.60 8.70
C THR A 40 8.81 -5.78 9.96
N GLN A 41 9.89 -6.11 10.65
CA GLN A 41 10.41 -5.30 11.77
C GLN A 41 11.60 -4.43 11.33
N ASN A 42 11.84 -4.33 10.03
CA ASN A 42 12.92 -3.53 9.46
C ASN A 42 12.37 -2.15 9.06
N ASP A 43 12.16 -1.32 10.06
CA ASP A 43 11.61 0.02 9.91
C ASP A 43 12.68 1.07 10.17
N LEU A 44 12.57 2.23 9.53
CA LEU A 44 13.45 3.37 9.77
C LEU A 44 12.61 4.61 10.09
N HIS A 45 12.79 5.14 11.30
CA HIS A 45 12.16 6.35 11.77
C HIS A 45 13.20 7.30 12.34
N LEU A 46 13.28 8.51 11.79
CA LEU A 46 14.31 9.49 12.14
C LEU A 46 13.69 10.89 12.28
N TYR A 47 14.08 11.58 13.34
CA TYR A 47 13.94 13.02 13.45
C TYR A 47 15.24 13.68 13.00
N ILE A 48 15.12 14.81 12.29
CA ILE A 48 16.23 15.44 11.58
C ILE A 48 16.23 16.94 11.89
N HIS A 49 17.37 17.46 12.33
CA HIS A 49 17.53 18.90 12.57
C HIS A 49 17.59 19.63 11.22
N PRO A 50 16.68 20.61 10.96
CA PRO A 50 16.54 21.23 9.63
C PRO A 50 17.59 22.29 9.31
N GLU A 51 18.42 22.70 10.27
CA GLU A 51 19.40 23.80 10.16
C GLU A 51 18.73 25.15 9.79
N ARG A 52 17.46 25.30 10.12
CA ARG A 52 16.64 26.50 9.91
C ARG A 52 15.45 26.53 10.87
N ASP A 53 14.79 27.65 10.98
CA ASP A 53 13.56 27.77 11.75
C ASP A 53 12.41 26.98 11.12
N ILE A 54 11.48 26.52 11.98
CA ILE A 54 10.25 25.86 11.57
C ILE A 54 9.11 26.89 11.67
N PRO A 55 8.43 27.21 10.55
CA PRO A 55 7.28 28.11 10.55
C PRO A 55 6.15 27.59 11.46
N ALA A 56 5.46 28.48 12.14
CA ALA A 56 4.36 28.13 13.05
C ALA A 56 3.24 27.35 12.32
N GLU A 57 3.01 27.62 11.05
CA GLU A 57 2.03 26.93 10.23
C GLU A 57 2.40 25.44 10.04
N ALA A 58 3.69 25.14 9.86
CA ALA A 58 4.18 23.77 9.76
C ALA A 58 4.06 23.04 11.11
N THR A 59 4.52 23.69 12.20
CA THR A 59 4.36 23.17 13.56
C THR A 59 2.89 22.91 13.92
N ALA A 60 1.95 23.73 13.46
CA ALA A 60 0.52 23.49 13.70
C ALA A 60 0.00 22.21 13.00
N VAL A 61 0.66 21.71 11.96
CA VAL A 61 0.30 20.48 11.25
C VAL A 61 0.88 19.25 11.93
N HIS A 62 2.20 19.21 12.14
CA HIS A 62 2.91 18.02 12.64
C HIS A 62 3.27 18.08 14.13
N GLY A 63 3.18 19.24 14.78
CA GLY A 63 3.44 19.41 16.21
C GLY A 63 4.91 19.45 16.61
N ILE A 64 5.84 19.29 15.67
CA ILE A 64 7.29 19.25 15.94
C ILE A 64 7.81 20.69 16.03
N THR A 65 8.55 20.99 17.09
CA THR A 65 9.21 22.28 17.28
C THR A 65 10.72 22.18 17.03
N LEU A 66 11.38 23.31 16.83
CA LEU A 66 12.84 23.32 16.67
C LEU A 66 13.57 22.80 17.93
N ASP A 67 12.98 23.06 19.11
CA ASP A 67 13.52 22.58 20.39
C ASP A 67 13.49 21.03 20.48
N ASP A 68 12.48 20.39 19.92
CA ASP A 68 12.37 18.92 19.87
C ASP A 68 13.46 18.30 18.98
N LEU A 69 14.02 19.08 18.07
CA LEU A 69 15.04 18.65 17.11
C LEU A 69 16.45 19.12 17.48
N ALA A 70 16.64 19.84 18.57
CA ALA A 70 17.92 20.46 18.93
C ALA A 70 19.07 19.44 19.09
N ASP A 71 18.76 18.23 19.52
CA ASP A 71 19.73 17.12 19.71
C ASP A 71 19.74 16.10 18.56
N LYS A 72 18.98 16.35 17.49
CA LYS A 72 18.84 15.41 16.36
C LYS A 72 19.93 15.64 15.32
N PRO A 73 20.32 14.57 14.58
CA PRO A 73 21.30 14.70 13.50
C PRO A 73 20.77 15.60 12.39
N VAL A 74 21.67 16.26 11.67
CA VAL A 74 21.34 16.92 10.40
C VAL A 74 21.16 15.89 9.29
N PHE A 75 20.49 16.26 8.20
CA PHE A 75 20.24 15.32 7.11
C PHE A 75 21.51 14.68 6.55
N ALA A 76 22.62 15.42 6.48
CA ALA A 76 23.89 14.91 5.98
C ALA A 76 24.42 13.70 6.77
N ASP A 77 24.16 13.64 8.07
CA ASP A 77 24.61 12.55 8.93
C ASP A 77 23.82 11.25 8.74
N VAL A 78 22.57 11.34 8.29
CA VAL A 78 21.65 10.20 8.12
C VAL A 78 21.33 9.88 6.65
N ALA A 79 21.80 10.69 5.73
CA ALA A 79 21.47 10.59 4.30
C ALA A 79 21.83 9.21 3.72
N GLN A 80 23.02 8.68 4.04
CA GLN A 80 23.44 7.38 3.54
C GLN A 80 22.59 6.25 4.13
N GLN A 81 22.22 6.34 5.40
CA GLN A 81 21.33 5.36 6.04
C GLN A 81 19.95 5.34 5.37
N ILE A 82 19.36 6.51 5.10
CA ILE A 82 18.08 6.61 4.40
C ILE A 82 18.21 6.06 2.98
N PHE A 83 19.24 6.44 2.25
CA PHE A 83 19.47 5.99 0.88
C PHE A 83 19.60 4.47 0.78
N ASP A 84 20.42 3.86 1.65
CA ASP A 84 20.64 2.41 1.66
C ASP A 84 19.38 1.64 2.09
N PHE A 85 18.57 2.22 3.00
CA PHE A 85 17.29 1.65 3.39
C PHE A 85 16.29 1.65 2.24
N LEU A 86 16.25 2.70 1.43
CA LEU A 86 15.29 2.83 0.32
C LEU A 86 15.72 2.09 -0.95
N LYS A 87 17.01 2.04 -1.24
CA LYS A 87 17.57 1.55 -2.50
C LYS A 87 17.03 0.18 -2.91
N GLY A 88 16.54 0.11 -4.15
CA GLY A 88 16.04 -1.12 -4.77
C GLY A 88 14.63 -1.54 -4.32
N ALA A 89 13.97 -0.76 -3.46
CA ALA A 89 12.59 -1.00 -3.05
C ALA A 89 11.58 -0.34 -4.01
N GLU A 90 10.33 -0.80 -3.91
CA GLU A 90 9.17 -0.07 -4.41
C GLU A 90 8.63 0.81 -3.28
N LEU A 91 8.63 2.12 -3.48
CA LEU A 91 8.19 3.11 -2.51
C LEU A 91 6.69 3.37 -2.66
N ILE A 92 5.95 3.18 -1.59
CA ILE A 92 4.51 3.42 -1.51
C ILE A 92 4.29 4.74 -0.77
N ILE A 93 3.86 5.76 -1.48
CA ILE A 93 3.80 7.14 -0.95
C ILE A 93 2.44 7.77 -1.30
N HIS A 94 1.91 8.62 -0.43
CA HIS A 94 0.68 9.34 -0.70
C HIS A 94 0.97 10.77 -1.15
N ASN A 95 0.72 11.10 -2.42
CA ASN A 95 1.17 12.33 -3.09
C ASN A 95 2.69 12.36 -3.28
N ALA A 96 3.21 11.30 -3.87
CA ALA A 96 4.64 10.98 -3.96
C ALA A 96 5.54 12.11 -4.50
N LYS A 97 5.00 13.03 -5.30
CA LYS A 97 5.77 14.17 -5.82
C LYS A 97 6.35 15.04 -4.72
N PHE A 98 5.66 15.14 -3.59
CA PHE A 98 6.10 15.92 -2.45
C PHE A 98 7.34 15.29 -1.80
N ASP A 99 7.21 14.06 -1.30
CA ASP A 99 8.28 13.38 -0.56
C ASP A 99 9.49 13.06 -1.43
N VAL A 100 9.26 12.60 -2.66
CA VAL A 100 10.34 12.36 -3.65
C VAL A 100 11.09 13.65 -3.96
N GLY A 101 10.38 14.77 -4.08
CA GLY A 101 10.98 16.08 -4.28
C GLY A 101 11.91 16.49 -3.14
N PHE A 102 11.47 16.33 -1.89
CA PHE A 102 12.27 16.61 -0.71
C PHE A 102 13.47 15.66 -0.60
N LEU A 103 13.26 14.35 -0.76
CA LEU A 103 14.35 13.36 -0.75
C LEU A 103 15.43 13.69 -1.78
N ASN A 104 15.03 13.97 -3.03
CA ASN A 104 15.98 14.31 -4.10
C ASN A 104 16.73 15.61 -3.81
N ALA A 105 16.05 16.63 -3.28
CA ALA A 105 16.68 17.88 -2.90
C ALA A 105 17.72 17.70 -1.79
N GLU A 106 17.38 16.92 -0.77
CA GLU A 106 18.29 16.63 0.34
C GLU A 106 19.46 15.72 -0.09
N PHE A 107 19.20 14.68 -0.89
CA PHE A 107 20.28 13.82 -1.43
C PHE A 107 21.24 14.58 -2.35
N ALA A 108 20.71 15.49 -3.17
CA ALA A 108 21.55 16.33 -4.05
C ALA A 108 22.55 17.19 -3.24
N ARG A 109 22.16 17.67 -2.04
CA ARG A 109 23.05 18.48 -1.16
C ARG A 109 24.26 17.70 -0.67
N VAL A 110 24.11 16.37 -0.54
CA VAL A 110 25.18 15.47 -0.06
C VAL A 110 25.81 14.65 -1.18
N GLY A 111 25.44 14.91 -2.44
CA GLY A 111 26.01 14.26 -3.61
C GLY A 111 25.53 12.83 -3.84
N LEU A 112 24.40 12.43 -3.25
CA LEU A 112 23.75 11.16 -3.52
C LEU A 112 22.84 11.24 -4.77
N PRO A 113 22.62 10.09 -5.46
CA PRO A 113 21.71 10.04 -6.61
C PRO A 113 20.26 10.34 -6.23
N ASN A 114 19.45 10.76 -7.21
CA ASN A 114 18.00 10.86 -7.04
C ASN A 114 17.40 9.50 -6.72
N ILE A 115 16.43 9.48 -5.79
CA ILE A 115 15.83 8.23 -5.31
C ILE A 115 15.05 7.49 -6.40
N ASP A 116 14.38 8.22 -7.29
CA ASP A 116 13.65 7.67 -8.42
C ASP A 116 14.55 7.04 -9.51
N SER A 117 15.87 7.23 -9.44
CA SER A 117 16.83 6.50 -10.28
C SER A 117 17.16 5.09 -9.76
N VAL A 118 16.87 4.81 -8.50
CA VAL A 118 17.24 3.54 -7.82
C VAL A 118 16.05 2.81 -7.18
N CYS A 119 14.86 3.43 -7.17
CA CYS A 119 13.61 2.89 -6.64
C CYS A 119 12.49 3.02 -7.68
N THR A 120 11.48 2.20 -7.57
CA THR A 120 10.18 2.43 -8.22
C THR A 120 9.25 3.15 -7.25
N VAL A 121 8.34 3.98 -7.75
CA VAL A 121 7.43 4.77 -6.90
C VAL A 121 5.98 4.50 -7.27
N VAL A 122 5.17 4.18 -6.29
CA VAL A 122 3.72 4.05 -6.38
C VAL A 122 3.06 5.20 -5.64
N ASP A 123 2.40 6.08 -6.38
CA ASP A 123 1.61 7.18 -5.79
C ASP A 123 0.19 6.69 -5.48
N THR A 124 -0.10 6.52 -4.18
CA THR A 124 -1.42 6.04 -3.73
C THR A 124 -2.52 7.07 -3.91
N LEU A 125 -2.20 8.38 -3.99
CA LEU A 125 -3.17 9.42 -4.33
C LEU A 125 -3.63 9.28 -5.79
N GLU A 126 -2.71 9.01 -6.71
CA GLU A 126 -3.06 8.75 -8.11
C GLU A 126 -3.87 7.46 -8.26
N MET A 127 -3.49 6.40 -7.52
CA MET A 127 -4.29 5.17 -7.47
C MET A 127 -5.71 5.42 -6.97
N ALA A 128 -5.84 6.19 -5.88
CA ALA A 128 -7.12 6.53 -5.29
C ALA A 128 -7.98 7.38 -6.23
N ARG A 129 -7.40 8.36 -6.93
CA ARG A 129 -8.10 9.19 -7.93
C ARG A 129 -8.68 8.36 -9.07
N LYS A 130 -7.96 7.33 -9.53
CA LYS A 130 -8.44 6.40 -10.57
C LYS A 130 -9.57 5.50 -10.04
N ARG A 131 -9.47 5.05 -8.79
CA ARG A 131 -10.45 4.15 -8.17
C ARG A 131 -11.71 4.86 -7.68
N TYR A 132 -11.58 6.10 -7.22
CA TYR A 132 -12.65 6.93 -6.63
C TYR A 132 -12.70 8.31 -7.30
N PRO A 133 -13.05 8.38 -8.59
CA PRO A 133 -13.09 9.66 -9.32
C PRO A 133 -14.11 10.62 -8.71
N GLY A 134 -13.78 11.91 -8.67
CA GLY A 134 -14.65 12.96 -8.13
C GLY A 134 -14.82 12.99 -6.61
N GLN A 135 -14.14 12.11 -5.86
CA GLN A 135 -14.21 12.06 -4.41
C GLN A 135 -12.95 12.65 -3.76
N LYS A 136 -13.05 13.02 -2.46
CA LYS A 136 -11.87 13.36 -1.67
C LYS A 136 -11.00 12.11 -1.51
N ASN A 137 -9.72 12.23 -1.83
CA ASN A 137 -8.75 11.15 -1.79
C ASN A 137 -7.52 11.47 -0.91
N SER A 138 -7.69 12.39 0.08
CA SER A 138 -6.68 12.55 1.15
C SER A 138 -6.56 11.27 1.96
N LEU A 139 -5.45 11.07 2.65
CA LEU A 139 -5.21 9.89 3.51
C LEU A 139 -6.36 9.70 4.51
N ASP A 140 -6.81 10.76 5.18
CA ASP A 140 -7.96 10.74 6.09
C ASP A 140 -9.26 10.26 5.43
N ALA A 141 -9.54 10.77 4.23
CA ALA A 141 -10.74 10.40 3.50
C ALA A 141 -10.69 8.92 3.07
N LEU A 142 -9.51 8.42 2.71
CA LEU A 142 -9.30 7.02 2.37
C LEU A 142 -9.39 6.12 3.61
N CYS A 143 -8.80 6.50 4.74
CA CYS A 143 -8.96 5.76 6.01
C CYS A 143 -10.43 5.59 6.37
N THR A 144 -11.21 6.69 6.34
CA THR A 144 -12.65 6.64 6.65
C THR A 144 -13.41 5.73 5.68
N ARG A 145 -13.12 5.84 4.37
CA ARG A 145 -13.79 5.04 3.31
C ARG A 145 -13.48 3.56 3.38
N LEU A 146 -12.23 3.21 3.75
CA LEU A 146 -11.73 1.85 3.72
C LEU A 146 -11.76 1.17 5.10
N GLY A 147 -12.25 1.86 6.14
CA GLY A 147 -12.36 1.34 7.49
C GLY A 147 -11.00 1.16 8.18
N VAL A 148 -10.00 1.97 7.83
CA VAL A 148 -8.71 2.00 8.52
C VAL A 148 -8.83 2.89 9.76
N ASP A 149 -8.53 2.32 10.93
CA ASP A 149 -8.62 3.03 12.20
C ASP A 149 -7.52 4.09 12.33
N ARG A 150 -7.95 5.35 12.48
CA ARG A 150 -7.07 6.52 12.66
C ARG A 150 -7.22 7.19 14.03
N SER A 151 -7.80 6.50 15.01
CA SER A 151 -8.08 7.06 16.33
C SER A 151 -6.84 7.57 17.07
N ARG A 152 -5.66 7.01 16.75
CA ARG A 152 -4.37 7.42 17.34
C ARG A 152 -3.76 8.66 16.68
N ARG A 153 -4.27 9.13 15.53
CA ARG A 153 -3.73 10.26 14.80
C ARG A 153 -4.35 11.57 15.30
N VAL A 154 -3.66 12.26 16.19
CA VAL A 154 -4.05 13.58 16.72
C VAL A 154 -3.49 14.70 15.84
N LEU A 155 -2.22 14.60 15.46
CA LEU A 155 -1.51 15.46 14.52
C LEU A 155 -0.92 14.61 13.39
N HIS A 156 -0.41 15.26 12.36
CA HIS A 156 0.41 14.58 11.36
C HIS A 156 1.73 14.12 12.01
N GLY A 157 2.24 13.00 11.58
CA GLY A 157 3.53 12.48 11.98
C GLY A 157 3.88 11.34 11.03
N ALA A 158 5.09 11.38 10.48
CA ALA A 158 5.49 10.48 9.40
C ALA A 158 5.28 9.02 9.74
N LEU A 159 5.60 8.59 10.96
CA LEU A 159 5.45 7.19 11.36
C LEU A 159 3.98 6.74 11.39
N ILE A 160 3.10 7.52 11.99
CA ILE A 160 1.67 7.17 12.09
C ILE A 160 1.01 7.24 10.71
N ASP A 161 1.42 8.18 9.87
CA ASP A 161 0.91 8.32 8.51
C ASP A 161 1.37 7.16 7.63
N CYS A 162 2.59 6.62 7.80
CA CYS A 162 3.04 5.37 7.20
C CYS A 162 2.17 4.17 7.63
N GLU A 163 1.84 4.01 8.92
CA GLU A 163 0.98 2.93 9.41
C GLU A 163 -0.42 3.00 8.75
N LEU A 164 -1.02 4.19 8.71
CA LEU A 164 -2.31 4.42 8.06
C LEU A 164 -2.26 4.19 6.56
N LEU A 165 -1.23 4.71 5.90
CA LEU A 165 -1.02 4.54 4.47
C LEU A 165 -0.87 3.07 4.09
N GLY A 166 -0.14 2.30 4.87
CA GLY A 166 -0.01 0.87 4.67
C GLY A 166 -1.34 0.13 4.74
N GLY A 167 -2.18 0.45 5.74
CA GLY A 167 -3.55 -0.06 5.85
C GLY A 167 -4.41 0.29 4.64
N VAL A 168 -4.36 1.56 4.20
CA VAL A 168 -5.06 2.06 3.01
C VAL A 168 -4.59 1.35 1.74
N TYR A 169 -3.28 1.23 1.54
CA TYR A 169 -2.69 0.55 0.38
C TYR A 169 -3.11 -0.92 0.30
N LEU A 170 -3.02 -1.64 1.43
CA LEU A 170 -3.46 -3.03 1.51
C LEU A 170 -4.95 -3.18 1.22
N ALA A 171 -5.79 -2.27 1.70
CA ALA A 171 -7.22 -2.28 1.43
C ALA A 171 -7.55 -1.97 -0.04
N MET A 172 -6.87 -0.98 -0.65
CA MET A 172 -7.06 -0.64 -2.05
C MET A 172 -6.62 -1.77 -3.01
N THR A 173 -5.61 -2.54 -2.63
CA THR A 173 -5.05 -3.59 -3.50
C THR A 173 -5.55 -5.00 -3.21
N ARG A 174 -6.48 -5.19 -2.26
CA ARG A 174 -7.01 -6.50 -1.85
C ARG A 174 -7.59 -7.34 -2.99
N GLY A 175 -8.30 -6.70 -3.93
CA GLY A 175 -8.95 -7.42 -5.03
C GLY A 175 -8.02 -7.81 -6.17
N GLN A 176 -6.87 -7.18 -6.27
CA GLN A 176 -5.92 -7.37 -7.37
C GLN A 176 -5.00 -8.57 -7.13
N PHE A 177 -4.63 -8.80 -5.86
CA PHE A 177 -3.72 -9.90 -5.49
C PHE A 177 -4.41 -11.26 -5.35
N SER A 178 -5.73 -11.33 -5.10
CA SER A 178 -6.44 -12.61 -5.02
C SER A 178 -6.50 -13.37 -6.36
N LEU A 179 -6.37 -12.66 -7.48
CA LEU A 179 -6.27 -13.28 -8.81
C LEU A 179 -4.81 -13.62 -9.17
N ASP A 180 -3.87 -12.71 -8.91
CA ASP A 180 -2.46 -12.93 -9.21
C ASP A 180 -1.84 -14.01 -8.31
N ASP A 181 -2.21 -14.07 -7.01
CA ASP A 181 -1.79 -15.13 -6.10
C ASP A 181 -2.40 -16.50 -6.46
N ALA A 182 -3.63 -16.53 -6.97
CA ALA A 182 -4.24 -17.76 -7.47
C ALA A 182 -3.49 -18.29 -8.71
N PHE A 183 -3.05 -17.41 -9.60
CA PHE A 183 -2.24 -17.81 -10.78
C PHE A 183 -0.79 -18.14 -10.41
N ALA A 184 -0.19 -17.48 -9.40
CA ALA A 184 1.17 -17.76 -8.94
C ALA A 184 1.25 -19.08 -8.14
N ALA A 185 0.23 -19.44 -7.35
CA ALA A 185 0.15 -20.69 -6.63
C ALA A 185 0.01 -21.89 -7.60
N ASP A 186 -0.75 -21.75 -8.68
CA ASP A 186 -0.88 -22.76 -9.72
C ASP A 186 0.43 -22.94 -10.50
N SER A 187 1.24 -21.88 -10.67
CA SER A 187 2.55 -21.93 -11.30
C SER A 187 3.62 -22.58 -10.41
N ALA A 188 3.52 -22.46 -9.09
CA ALA A 188 4.49 -23.04 -8.14
C ALA A 188 4.35 -24.56 -7.97
N VAL A 189 3.15 -25.09 -8.15
CA VAL A 189 2.91 -26.56 -8.12
C VAL A 189 3.42 -27.25 -9.40
N SER A 190 3.62 -26.48 -10.47
CA SER A 190 4.13 -27.00 -11.77
C SER A 190 5.65 -26.95 -11.95
N ALA A 191 6.42 -26.36 -11.02
CA ALA A 191 7.87 -26.15 -11.17
C ALA A 191 8.76 -27.34 -10.73
N GLY A 192 8.17 -28.50 -10.46
CA GLY A 192 8.89 -29.77 -10.25
C GLY A 192 8.94 -30.60 -11.52
N ASN A 193 9.82 -30.29 -12.45
CA ASN A 193 10.09 -30.93 -13.76
C ASN A 193 9.35 -30.33 -14.96
N ALA A 194 9.92 -29.34 -15.61
CA ALA A 194 9.69 -29.16 -17.04
C ALA A 194 10.85 -28.44 -17.74
N ALA A 195 11.39 -29.14 -18.70
CA ALA A 195 12.25 -28.63 -19.76
C ALA A 195 11.50 -27.59 -20.62
N LYS A 196 12.30 -26.71 -21.22
CA LYS A 196 11.98 -25.60 -22.13
C LYS A 196 10.81 -25.84 -23.11
N GLY A 197 9.88 -24.90 -23.12
CA GLY A 197 9.31 -24.27 -24.33
C GLY A 197 8.33 -25.10 -25.15
N ALA A 198 7.02 -24.93 -24.85
CA ALA A 198 5.96 -24.96 -25.84
C ALA A 198 4.75 -24.17 -25.34
N PRO A 199 3.95 -23.47 -26.18
CA PRO A 199 2.74 -22.79 -25.74
C PRO A 199 1.74 -23.81 -25.19
N ALA A 200 1.10 -23.46 -24.05
CA ALA A 200 0.10 -24.31 -23.41
C ALA A 200 -1.04 -24.62 -24.41
N ALA A 201 -1.25 -25.89 -24.68
CA ALA A 201 -2.39 -26.34 -25.49
C ALA A 201 -3.70 -26.11 -24.72
N PRO A 202 -4.81 -25.74 -25.38
CA PRO A 202 -6.07 -25.52 -24.70
C PRO A 202 -6.52 -26.82 -23.98
N LEU A 203 -6.88 -26.70 -22.70
CA LEU A 203 -7.40 -27.80 -21.89
C LEU A 203 -8.66 -28.38 -22.58
N SER A 204 -8.61 -29.64 -22.99
CA SER A 204 -9.76 -30.30 -23.57
C SER A 204 -10.79 -30.57 -22.44
N ALA A 205 -12.01 -30.12 -22.64
CA ALA A 205 -13.11 -30.22 -21.66
C ALA A 205 -13.42 -31.64 -21.14
N GLY A 206 -12.84 -32.66 -21.71
CA GLY A 206 -13.05 -34.07 -21.32
C GLY A 206 -12.17 -34.60 -20.18
N LYS A 207 -11.29 -33.74 -19.57
CA LYS A 207 -10.37 -34.17 -18.48
C LYS A 207 -10.66 -33.56 -17.12
N LEU A 208 -11.68 -32.72 -16.99
CA LEU A 208 -12.08 -32.16 -15.68
C LEU A 208 -12.91 -33.23 -14.94
N LYS A 209 -12.38 -33.73 -13.82
CA LYS A 209 -13.12 -34.62 -12.93
C LYS A 209 -14.09 -33.76 -12.12
N VAL A 210 -15.34 -33.77 -12.53
CA VAL A 210 -16.42 -33.14 -11.72
C VAL A 210 -16.74 -34.11 -10.58
N GLN A 211 -16.57 -33.68 -9.35
CA GLN A 211 -16.99 -34.41 -8.18
C GLN A 211 -18.48 -34.17 -7.96
N ALA A 212 -19.29 -35.21 -8.02
CA ALA A 212 -20.70 -35.10 -7.68
C ALA A 212 -20.87 -34.88 -6.18
N ALA A 213 -21.85 -34.08 -5.81
CA ALA A 213 -22.20 -33.88 -4.41
C ALA A 213 -22.65 -35.20 -3.77
N SER A 214 -22.33 -35.39 -2.50
CA SER A 214 -22.80 -36.55 -1.73
C SER A 214 -24.32 -36.48 -1.47
N GLU A 215 -24.92 -37.60 -1.13
CA GLU A 215 -26.37 -37.62 -0.75
C GLU A 215 -26.65 -36.71 0.44
N GLU A 216 -25.73 -36.61 1.38
CA GLU A 216 -25.85 -35.75 2.55
C GLU A 216 -25.78 -34.26 2.19
N GLU A 217 -24.90 -33.88 1.29
CA GLU A 217 -24.82 -32.51 0.77
C GLU A 217 -26.05 -32.13 -0.04
N CYS A 218 -26.60 -33.05 -0.84
CA CYS A 218 -27.83 -32.84 -1.57
C CYS A 218 -29.02 -32.65 -0.64
N ALA A 219 -29.13 -33.50 0.42
CA ALA A 219 -30.20 -33.38 1.41
C ALA A 219 -30.11 -32.06 2.21
N ALA A 220 -28.91 -31.64 2.57
CA ALA A 220 -28.69 -30.37 3.25
C ALA A 220 -29.09 -29.18 2.35
N HIS A 221 -28.78 -29.24 1.05
CA HIS A 221 -29.16 -28.24 0.08
C HIS A 221 -30.68 -28.13 -0.10
N GLU A 222 -31.39 -29.28 -0.21
CA GLU A 222 -32.86 -29.28 -0.33
C GLU A 222 -33.53 -28.70 0.94
N ASN A 223 -33.06 -29.06 2.14
CA ASN A 223 -33.53 -28.46 3.39
C ASN A 223 -33.36 -26.95 3.44
N TYR A 224 -32.23 -26.45 2.91
CA TYR A 224 -31.99 -25.01 2.81
C TYR A 224 -32.96 -24.33 1.86
N LEU A 225 -33.22 -24.92 0.68
CA LEU A 225 -34.18 -24.42 -0.29
C LEU A 225 -35.63 -24.41 0.26
N ASP A 226 -36.03 -25.42 1.04
CA ASP A 226 -37.31 -25.47 1.73
C ASP A 226 -37.48 -24.33 2.73
N GLY A 227 -36.39 -23.96 3.41
CA GLY A 227 -36.34 -22.78 4.29
C GLY A 227 -36.57 -21.47 3.53
N LEU A 228 -35.94 -21.33 2.35
CA LEU A 228 -36.12 -20.18 1.48
C LEU A 228 -37.54 -20.09 0.90
N ASP A 229 -38.13 -21.21 0.51
CA ASP A 229 -39.53 -21.26 0.01
C ASP A 229 -40.52 -20.80 1.09
N LYS A 230 -40.34 -21.21 2.34
CA LYS A 230 -41.12 -20.75 3.48
C LYS A 230 -40.97 -19.25 3.73
N ALA A 231 -39.72 -18.74 3.67
CA ALA A 231 -39.46 -17.34 3.87
C ALA A 231 -39.98 -16.44 2.73
N ALA A 232 -39.99 -16.93 1.50
CA ALA A 232 -40.49 -16.24 0.33
C ALA A 232 -42.01 -16.32 0.15
N GLY A 233 -42.72 -17.12 0.95
CA GLY A 233 -44.16 -17.35 0.78
C GLY A 233 -44.52 -18.07 -0.51
N GLY A 234 -43.59 -18.80 -1.13
CA GLY A 234 -43.72 -19.53 -2.38
C GLY A 234 -42.38 -20.08 -2.87
N ARG A 235 -42.35 -20.62 -4.08
CA ARG A 235 -41.15 -21.20 -4.67
C ARG A 235 -40.04 -20.15 -4.84
N CYS A 236 -38.88 -20.34 -4.24
CA CYS A 236 -37.74 -19.41 -4.32
C CYS A 236 -37.14 -19.37 -5.73
N ILE A 237 -36.44 -18.29 -6.05
CA ILE A 237 -35.85 -18.06 -7.38
C ILE A 237 -34.86 -19.16 -7.80
N TYR A 238 -34.18 -19.81 -6.85
CA TYR A 238 -33.22 -20.88 -7.12
C TYR A 238 -33.87 -22.20 -7.55
N ARG A 239 -35.18 -22.38 -7.30
CA ARG A 239 -35.97 -23.50 -7.80
C ARG A 239 -36.77 -23.16 -9.06
N GLN A 240 -36.70 -21.90 -9.55
CA GLN A 240 -37.37 -21.45 -10.76
C GLN A 240 -36.53 -21.59 -12.04
N SER A 241 -35.25 -21.96 -11.91
CA SER A 241 -34.29 -21.98 -13.03
C SER A 241 -34.27 -23.26 -13.85
N ASP A 242 -35.17 -24.21 -13.66
CA ASP A 242 -35.32 -25.39 -14.54
C ASP A 242 -36.37 -25.11 -15.63
N ASN A 243 -36.03 -24.21 -16.54
CA ASN A 243 -36.71 -24.17 -17.86
C ASN A 243 -35.62 -24.11 -18.95
N PRO A 244 -35.28 -25.21 -19.60
CA PRO A 244 -34.41 -25.21 -20.76
C PRO A 244 -35.18 -24.69 -21.96
N ASN A 245 -34.81 -23.48 -22.44
CA ASN A 245 -35.05 -23.09 -23.82
C ASN A 245 -33.73 -23.08 -24.58
#